data_ac03a18a22dd215a2219ab2ad02eca75
#
_entry.id   ac03a18a22dd215a2219ab2ad02eca75
#
_cell.length_a   1.000
_cell.length_b   1.000
_cell.length_c   1.000
_cell.angle_alpha   90.00
_cell.angle_beta   90.00
_cell.angle_gamma   90.00
#
_symmetry.space_group_name_H-M   'P 1'
#
loop_
_entity.id
_entity.type
_entity.pdbx_description
1 polymer ?
#
loop_
_entity_poly.entity_id
_entity_poly.type
_entity_poly.pdbx_seq_one_letter_code
_entity_poly.pdbx_strand_id
1 'polypeptide(L)'
;MRQTFEHFLNTATVMKSPKPLSISIFDYLKRFDSGWWCCCYSLNTVRKDNLPLPLFIHRDDIEYEIRNRETGIVFLNGFNVWHKGFEVNFLGTNAYYDVRNNLIFAALHEPDMSRIQMWKWISKFIITAVLKMRYEEAYFSWRGMIDFMKGPEWLMGTDAERLNNQLRKHLPDTEPMELEEQPTLKELQRCYNPDRNKKQFWKKITFNGWFLPADKEVGILRPYDAPFSIFRKKRIELRDTGAKKKRVAVREERQLFKAAMYCINTWRILMVQYGKTQKEYKTKYEILKNGKLWIEKILTNRG
;
A
#
# COMPACT_ATOMS: atom_id res chain seq x y z
N MET A 1 0.24 36.59 -22.28
CA MET A 1 1.00 35.57 -21.53
C MET A 1 1.22 35.90 -20.04
N ARG A 2 1.70 37.10 -19.69
CA ARG A 2 1.93 37.48 -18.27
C ARG A 2 0.65 37.49 -17.41
N GLN A 3 -0.45 38.05 -17.91
CA GLN A 3 -1.74 38.08 -17.20
C GLN A 3 -2.35 36.66 -16.96
N THR A 4 -2.14 35.74 -17.89
CA THR A 4 -2.60 34.35 -17.75
C THR A 4 -1.82 33.61 -16.63
N PHE A 5 -0.53 33.90 -16.51
CA PHE A 5 0.32 33.29 -15.47
C PHE A 5 -0.01 33.84 -14.07
N GLU A 6 -0.30 35.11 -13.92
CA GLU A 6 -0.74 35.70 -12.66
C GLU A 6 -2.13 35.22 -12.23
N HIS A 7 -3.03 34.99 -13.18
CA HIS A 7 -4.33 34.39 -12.88
C HIS A 7 -4.19 32.93 -12.41
N PHE A 8 -3.27 32.18 -12.98
CA PHE A 8 -2.91 30.82 -12.54
C PHE A 8 -2.34 30.79 -11.11
N LEU A 9 -1.44 31.70 -10.79
CA LEU A 9 -0.87 31.78 -9.44
C LEU A 9 -1.90 32.22 -8.38
N ASN A 10 -2.87 33.05 -8.75
CA ASN A 10 -3.97 33.44 -7.85
C ASN A 10 -4.98 32.34 -7.58
N THR A 11 -5.04 31.30 -8.41
CA THR A 11 -5.88 30.11 -8.19
C THR A 11 -5.10 28.93 -7.59
N ALA A 12 -3.78 29.08 -7.43
CA ALA A 12 -2.95 28.06 -6.81
C ALA A 12 -3.18 28.04 -5.29
N THR A 13 -3.56 26.89 -4.76
CA THR A 13 -3.62 26.71 -3.32
C THR A 13 -2.22 26.45 -2.80
N VAL A 14 -1.59 27.48 -2.23
CA VAL A 14 -0.30 27.32 -1.53
C VAL A 14 -0.58 26.72 -0.15
N MET A 15 -0.31 25.47 0.02
CA MET A 15 -0.27 24.87 1.35
C MET A 15 1.03 25.28 2.04
N LYS A 16 1.00 26.34 2.85
CA LYS A 16 2.06 26.60 3.81
C LYS A 16 2.07 25.40 4.76
N SER A 17 3.24 24.79 4.93
CA SER A 17 3.45 23.71 5.88
C SER A 17 2.73 24.05 7.19
N PRO A 18 1.71 23.30 7.61
CA PRO A 18 1.22 23.43 8.96
C PRO A 18 2.38 23.05 9.89
N LYS A 19 2.44 23.67 11.06
CA LYS A 19 3.35 23.29 12.16
C LYS A 19 3.38 21.77 12.31
N PRO A 20 4.43 21.16 12.88
CA PRO A 20 4.56 19.72 12.98
C PRO A 20 3.25 19.12 13.47
N LEU A 21 2.56 18.49 12.54
CA LEU A 21 1.23 17.95 12.77
C LEU A 21 1.38 16.60 13.44
N SER A 22 0.71 16.45 14.56
CA SER A 22 0.33 15.14 15.11
C SER A 22 -0.72 14.42 14.24
N ILE A 23 -0.65 14.62 12.93
CA ILE A 23 -1.51 13.93 11.97
C ILE A 23 -0.83 12.61 11.66
N SER A 24 -1.54 11.50 11.86
CA SER A 24 -1.04 10.20 11.47
C SER A 24 -0.80 10.18 9.95
N ILE A 25 0.18 9.39 9.50
CA ILE A 25 0.46 9.19 8.08
C ILE A 25 -0.81 8.89 7.28
N PHE A 26 -1.76 8.14 7.88
CA PHE A 26 -3.03 7.80 7.24
C PHE A 26 -3.93 9.00 6.98
N ASP A 27 -3.85 10.03 7.80
CA ASP A 27 -4.59 11.28 7.62
C ASP A 27 -3.85 12.22 6.66
N TYR A 28 -2.51 12.18 6.68
CA TYR A 28 -1.68 12.92 5.73
C TYR A 28 -1.89 12.41 4.30
N LEU A 29 -1.82 11.10 4.09
CA LEU A 29 -2.04 10.45 2.79
C LEU A 29 -3.41 10.74 2.18
N LYS A 30 -4.42 10.98 3.00
CA LYS A 30 -5.76 11.36 2.51
C LYS A 30 -5.86 12.79 2.02
N ARG A 31 -4.93 13.67 2.41
CA ARG A 31 -5.03 15.12 2.21
C ARG A 31 -4.00 15.70 1.26
N PHE A 32 -2.84 15.06 1.11
CA PHE A 32 -1.65 15.72 0.55
C PHE A 32 -0.85 14.83 -0.42
N ASP A 33 -1.41 13.71 -0.87
CA ASP A 33 -0.75 12.85 -1.83
C ASP A 33 -0.93 13.42 -3.24
N SER A 34 0.17 13.88 -3.85
CA SER A 34 0.17 14.31 -5.26
C SER A 34 0.41 13.15 -6.22
N GLY A 35 0.97 12.04 -5.73
CA GLY A 35 1.53 10.98 -6.57
C GLY A 35 2.51 11.56 -7.61
N TRP A 36 3.50 10.81 -8.02
CA TRP A 36 4.44 11.32 -9.04
C TRP A 36 3.94 11.22 -10.48
N TRP A 37 2.66 11.25 -10.69
CA TRP A 37 2.07 11.21 -12.04
C TRP A 37 2.30 12.49 -12.84
N CYS A 38 2.34 13.65 -12.15
CA CYS A 38 2.73 14.93 -12.71
C CYS A 38 3.21 15.86 -11.59
N CYS A 39 4.51 15.84 -11.33
CA CYS A 39 5.16 16.60 -10.28
C CYS A 39 6.35 17.37 -10.82
N CYS A 40 6.56 18.58 -10.33
CA CYS A 40 7.75 19.38 -10.60
C CYS A 40 8.45 19.71 -9.28
N TYR A 41 9.75 19.45 -9.22
CA TYR A 41 10.59 19.80 -8.08
C TYR A 41 11.57 20.89 -8.43
N SER A 42 11.83 21.78 -7.48
CA SER A 42 12.94 22.72 -7.60
C SER A 42 14.27 21.94 -7.69
N LEU A 43 15.15 22.36 -8.59
CA LEU A 43 16.49 21.76 -8.69
C LEU A 43 17.30 21.87 -7.39
N ASN A 44 16.97 22.87 -6.54
CA ASN A 44 17.57 22.99 -5.22
C ASN A 44 17.14 21.85 -4.26
N THR A 45 16.01 21.20 -4.55
CA THR A 45 15.54 20.04 -3.77
C THR A 45 16.20 18.75 -4.25
N VAL A 46 16.43 18.61 -5.55
CA VAL A 46 17.05 17.42 -6.17
C VAL A 46 18.56 17.51 -6.09
N ARG A 47 19.12 17.06 -4.99
CA ARG A 47 20.59 17.06 -4.73
C ARG A 47 21.12 15.65 -4.56
N LYS A 48 22.44 15.48 -4.72
CA LYS A 48 23.12 14.18 -4.57
C LYS A 48 22.92 13.54 -3.19
N ASP A 49 22.67 14.32 -2.16
CA ASP A 49 22.43 13.92 -0.78
C ASP A 49 20.93 13.87 -0.43
N ASN A 50 20.04 14.10 -1.38
CA ASN A 50 18.60 14.18 -1.17
C ASN A 50 17.81 13.51 -2.33
N LEU A 51 18.15 12.28 -2.67
CA LEU A 51 17.41 11.49 -3.66
C LEU A 51 16.30 10.66 -3.00
N PRO A 52 15.29 10.19 -3.75
CA PRO A 52 14.29 9.27 -3.24
C PRO A 52 14.91 8.04 -2.57
N LEU A 53 14.21 7.45 -1.60
CA LEU A 53 14.63 6.20 -0.99
C LEU A 53 14.50 5.03 -1.98
N PRO A 54 15.33 3.96 -1.87
CA PRO A 54 15.31 2.82 -2.79
C PRO A 54 14.14 1.87 -2.48
N LEU A 55 12.92 2.38 -2.49
CA LEU A 55 11.71 1.63 -2.11
C LEU A 55 11.12 0.79 -3.26
N PHE A 56 11.52 1.04 -4.49
CA PHE A 56 11.10 0.40 -5.75
C PHE A 56 9.72 0.82 -6.22
N ILE A 57 8.66 0.50 -5.50
CA ILE A 57 7.26 0.88 -5.76
C ILE A 57 6.57 1.18 -4.43
N HIS A 58 5.64 2.11 -4.44
CA HIS A 58 4.87 2.60 -3.31
C HIS A 58 5.69 3.34 -2.25
N ARG A 59 5.25 4.52 -1.88
CA ARG A 59 5.75 5.38 -0.80
C ARG A 59 7.07 6.10 -1.06
N ASP A 60 7.72 5.88 -2.16
CA ASP A 60 8.91 6.64 -2.59
C ASP A 60 8.59 8.10 -2.86
N ASP A 61 7.48 8.36 -3.57
CA ASP A 61 6.89 9.66 -3.82
C ASP A 61 6.51 10.38 -2.52
N ILE A 62 5.70 9.74 -1.70
CA ILE A 62 5.20 10.30 -0.44
C ILE A 62 6.33 10.60 0.53
N GLU A 63 7.29 9.70 0.67
CA GLU A 63 8.45 9.91 1.54
C GLU A 63 9.24 11.13 1.10
N TYR A 64 9.48 11.25 -0.20
CA TYR A 64 10.23 12.37 -0.76
C TYR A 64 9.51 13.69 -0.58
N GLU A 65 8.19 13.74 -0.78
CA GLU A 65 7.37 14.94 -0.57
C GLU A 65 7.35 15.37 0.90
N ILE A 66 7.12 14.44 1.82
CA ILE A 66 7.09 14.74 3.26
C ILE A 66 8.44 15.27 3.75
N ARG A 67 9.52 14.68 3.31
CA ARG A 67 10.88 15.10 3.66
C ARG A 67 11.19 16.52 3.16
N ASN A 68 10.67 16.89 2.01
CA ASN A 68 10.91 18.17 1.38
C ASN A 68 9.76 19.18 1.58
N ARG A 69 8.78 18.88 2.44
CA ARG A 69 7.58 19.72 2.64
C ARG A 69 7.84 21.16 3.03
N GLU A 70 9.00 21.45 3.64
CA GLU A 70 9.37 22.81 4.05
C GLU A 70 9.59 23.74 2.85
N THR A 71 9.88 23.18 1.67
CA THR A 71 9.97 23.97 0.43
C THR A 71 8.62 24.45 -0.08
N GLY A 72 7.52 23.96 0.52
CA GLY A 72 6.15 24.22 0.12
C GLY A 72 5.68 23.31 -1.00
N ILE A 73 4.38 23.00 -1.00
CA ILE A 73 3.70 22.25 -2.06
C ILE A 73 2.64 23.15 -2.67
N VAL A 74 2.66 23.30 -3.99
CA VAL A 74 1.71 24.12 -4.73
C VAL A 74 0.89 23.21 -5.65
N PHE A 75 -0.42 23.21 -5.48
CA PHE A 75 -1.34 22.55 -6.38
C PHE A 75 -1.86 23.56 -7.41
N LEU A 76 -1.64 23.27 -8.69
CA LEU A 76 -2.08 24.11 -9.79
C LEU A 76 -3.42 23.61 -10.34
N ASN A 77 -4.43 24.46 -10.37
CA ASN A 77 -5.68 24.17 -11.04
C ASN A 77 -5.50 24.19 -12.56
N GLY A 78 -6.24 23.34 -13.27
CA GLY A 78 -6.21 23.29 -14.74
C GLY A 78 -5.18 22.33 -15.34
N PHE A 79 -4.35 21.69 -14.51
CA PHE A 79 -3.51 20.58 -14.93
C PHE A 79 -4.16 19.26 -14.50
N ASN A 80 -4.43 18.40 -15.47
CA ASN A 80 -5.09 17.12 -15.20
C ASN A 80 -4.26 15.99 -15.80
N VAL A 81 -4.12 14.92 -15.03
CA VAL A 81 -3.53 13.67 -15.47
C VAL A 81 -4.58 12.58 -15.38
N TRP A 82 -4.75 11.84 -16.48
CA TRP A 82 -5.63 10.70 -16.53
C TRP A 82 -4.86 9.46 -16.10
N HIS A 83 -5.11 9.00 -14.90
CA HIS A 83 -4.50 7.79 -14.37
C HIS A 83 -5.58 6.73 -14.11
N LYS A 84 -5.26 5.47 -14.43
CA LYS A 84 -6.14 4.35 -14.10
C LYS A 84 -6.19 4.17 -12.58
N GLY A 85 -7.40 4.20 -12.01
CA GLY A 85 -7.57 4.04 -10.57
C GLY A 85 -7.03 2.70 -10.06
N PHE A 86 -6.45 2.72 -8.86
CA PHE A 86 -5.94 1.50 -8.20
C PHE A 86 -7.07 0.58 -7.75
N GLU A 87 -8.27 1.12 -7.54
CA GLU A 87 -9.45 0.42 -7.06
C GLU A 87 -9.97 -0.65 -8.02
N VAL A 88 -9.56 -0.60 -9.28
CA VAL A 88 -9.97 -1.60 -10.28
C VAL A 88 -9.04 -2.80 -10.39
N ASN A 89 -7.93 -2.81 -9.63
CA ASN A 89 -6.97 -3.92 -9.59
C ASN A 89 -6.88 -4.53 -8.20
N PHE A 90 -6.62 -5.82 -8.13
CA PHE A 90 -6.16 -6.44 -6.89
C PHE A 90 -4.72 -6.06 -6.59
N LEU A 91 -4.35 -6.04 -5.31
CA LEU A 91 -3.02 -5.61 -4.89
C LEU A 91 -1.91 -6.55 -5.40
N GLY A 92 -2.16 -7.85 -5.38
CA GLY A 92 -1.13 -8.82 -5.74
C GLY A 92 0.16 -8.60 -4.93
N THR A 93 1.31 -8.48 -5.64
CA THR A 93 2.60 -8.20 -4.99
C THR A 93 2.67 -6.83 -4.32
N ASN A 94 1.80 -5.88 -4.68
CA ASN A 94 1.76 -4.56 -4.05
C ASN A 94 1.45 -4.64 -2.56
N ALA A 95 0.72 -5.66 -2.10
CA ALA A 95 0.48 -5.88 -0.67
C ALA A 95 1.79 -6.04 0.14
N TYR A 96 2.83 -6.60 -0.48
CA TYR A 96 4.15 -6.68 0.12
C TYR A 96 4.79 -5.30 0.28
N TYR A 97 4.81 -4.51 -0.80
CA TYR A 97 5.42 -3.19 -0.81
C TYR A 97 4.67 -2.22 0.09
N ASP A 98 3.34 -2.27 0.08
CA ASP A 98 2.51 -1.45 0.96
C ASP A 98 2.89 -1.65 2.44
N VAL A 99 3.04 -2.89 2.89
CA VAL A 99 3.40 -3.14 4.29
C VAL A 99 4.85 -2.78 4.57
N ARG A 100 5.80 -3.26 3.74
CA ARG A 100 7.22 -3.00 3.95
C ARG A 100 7.55 -1.50 3.96
N ASN A 101 7.08 -0.79 2.95
CA ASN A 101 7.45 0.61 2.75
C ASN A 101 6.73 1.54 3.73
N ASN A 102 5.48 1.22 4.13
CA ASN A 102 4.83 1.95 5.21
C ASN A 102 5.54 1.77 6.55
N LEU A 103 6.10 0.60 6.84
CA LEU A 103 6.89 0.40 8.06
C LEU A 103 8.23 1.15 8.00
N ILE A 104 8.89 1.22 6.85
CA ILE A 104 10.10 2.05 6.65
C ILE A 104 9.74 3.52 6.85
N PHE A 105 8.67 3.97 6.23
CA PHE A 105 8.18 5.33 6.38
C PHE A 105 7.88 5.67 7.85
N ALA A 106 7.12 4.82 8.54
CA ALA A 106 6.79 5.02 9.95
C ALA A 106 8.04 5.03 10.84
N ALA A 107 9.02 4.17 10.55
CA ALA A 107 10.28 4.13 11.28
C ALA A 107 11.07 5.45 11.17
N LEU A 108 11.00 6.11 10.03
CA LEU A 108 11.74 7.35 9.75
C LEU A 108 10.99 8.61 10.22
N HIS A 109 9.69 8.68 9.96
CA HIS A 109 8.91 9.93 10.06
C HIS A 109 7.83 9.92 11.15
N GLU A 110 7.46 8.75 11.72
CA GLU A 110 6.43 8.65 12.75
C GLU A 110 6.95 8.01 14.05
N PRO A 111 7.75 8.74 14.84
CA PRO A 111 8.36 8.20 16.05
C PRO A 111 7.32 7.74 17.10
N ASP A 112 6.15 8.35 17.09
CA ASP A 112 5.09 8.12 18.08
C ASP A 112 4.13 6.98 17.71
N MET A 113 4.27 6.40 16.53
CA MET A 113 3.44 5.28 16.11
C MET A 113 3.72 4.04 16.96
N SER A 114 2.74 3.62 17.76
CA SER A 114 2.93 2.49 18.66
C SER A 114 2.99 1.16 17.92
N ARG A 115 3.80 0.23 18.46
CA ARG A 115 3.93 -1.15 17.93
C ARG A 115 2.57 -1.88 17.86
N ILE A 116 1.67 -1.57 18.81
CA ILE A 116 0.30 -2.13 18.83
C ILE A 116 -0.53 -1.59 17.67
N GLN A 117 -0.40 -0.30 17.34
CA GLN A 117 -1.09 0.28 16.18
C GLN A 117 -0.60 -0.35 14.88
N MET A 118 0.72 -0.52 14.71
CA MET A 118 1.31 -1.22 13.56
C MET A 118 0.82 -2.65 13.46
N TRP A 119 0.83 -3.38 14.57
CA TRP A 119 0.31 -4.75 14.61
C TRP A 119 -1.16 -4.83 14.19
N LYS A 120 -2.02 -3.97 14.75
CA LYS A 120 -3.44 -3.92 14.40
C LYS A 120 -3.63 -3.61 12.91
N TRP A 121 -2.84 -2.70 12.37
CA TRP A 121 -2.90 -2.30 10.97
C TRP A 121 -2.52 -3.46 10.05
N ILE A 122 -1.36 -4.11 10.26
CA ILE A 122 -0.89 -5.25 9.46
C ILE A 122 -1.87 -6.42 9.58
N SER A 123 -2.31 -6.74 10.81
CA SER A 123 -3.26 -7.82 11.06
C SER A 123 -4.60 -7.60 10.35
N LYS A 124 -5.05 -6.35 10.26
CA LYS A 124 -6.25 -6.00 9.48
C LYS A 124 -6.06 -6.32 8.00
N PHE A 125 -4.90 -6.02 7.42
CA PHE A 125 -4.59 -6.39 6.02
C PHE A 125 -4.61 -7.89 5.82
N ILE A 126 -3.90 -8.64 6.66
CA ILE A 126 -3.81 -10.10 6.60
C ILE A 126 -5.21 -10.74 6.72
N ILE A 127 -5.97 -10.38 7.74
CA ILE A 127 -7.30 -10.93 7.98
C ILE A 127 -8.26 -10.57 6.84
N THR A 128 -8.25 -9.32 6.39
CA THR A 128 -9.14 -8.87 5.30
C THR A 128 -8.82 -9.62 3.99
N ALA A 129 -7.56 -9.85 3.69
CA ALA A 129 -7.14 -10.61 2.51
C ALA A 129 -7.66 -12.06 2.59
N VAL A 130 -7.52 -12.72 3.73
CA VAL A 130 -8.02 -14.09 3.92
C VAL A 130 -9.55 -14.15 3.84
N LEU A 131 -10.26 -13.19 4.46
CA LEU A 131 -11.71 -13.12 4.40
C LEU A 131 -12.25 -12.87 2.97
N LYS A 132 -11.40 -12.31 2.09
CA LYS A 132 -11.63 -12.15 0.65
C LYS A 132 -11.07 -13.30 -0.19
N MET A 133 -10.56 -14.36 0.40
CA MET A 133 -9.91 -15.50 -0.28
C MET A 133 -8.72 -15.08 -1.17
N ARG A 134 -8.03 -13.99 -0.79
CA ARG A 134 -6.83 -13.47 -1.45
C ARG A 134 -5.61 -13.85 -0.60
N TYR A 135 -5.35 -15.14 -0.53
CA TYR A 135 -4.39 -15.72 0.42
C TYR A 135 -2.95 -15.29 0.15
N GLU A 136 -2.62 -15.08 -1.12
CA GLU A 136 -1.32 -14.55 -1.54
C GLU A 136 -1.04 -13.16 -0.96
N GLU A 137 -2.05 -12.29 -0.88
CA GLU A 137 -1.88 -10.95 -0.32
C GLU A 137 -1.69 -10.97 1.20
N ALA A 138 -2.32 -11.93 1.90
CA ALA A 138 -2.06 -12.15 3.31
C ALA A 138 -0.60 -12.56 3.55
N TYR A 139 -0.08 -13.47 2.72
CA TYR A 139 1.33 -13.87 2.73
C TYR A 139 2.25 -12.69 2.41
N PHE A 140 1.96 -11.93 1.37
CA PHE A 140 2.78 -10.78 0.97
C PHE A 140 2.80 -9.69 2.05
N SER A 141 1.67 -9.41 2.69
CA SER A 141 1.61 -8.45 3.80
C SER A 141 2.49 -8.87 4.97
N TRP A 142 2.43 -10.14 5.37
CA TRP A 142 3.30 -10.70 6.40
C TRP A 142 4.77 -10.69 5.97
N ARG A 143 5.08 -11.09 4.73
CA ARG A 143 6.43 -11.11 4.18
C ARG A 143 7.04 -9.70 4.11
N GLY A 144 6.26 -8.69 3.75
CA GLY A 144 6.70 -7.29 3.75
C GLY A 144 7.17 -6.84 5.12
N MET A 145 6.44 -7.21 6.18
CA MET A 145 6.86 -6.95 7.56
C MET A 145 8.15 -7.69 7.92
N ILE A 146 8.28 -8.97 7.55
CA ILE A 146 9.51 -9.75 7.81
C ILE A 146 10.73 -9.11 7.13
N ASP A 147 10.58 -8.69 5.88
CA ASP A 147 11.70 -8.12 5.13
C ASP A 147 12.06 -6.70 5.61
N PHE A 148 11.09 -5.91 6.12
CA PHE A 148 11.38 -4.68 6.85
C PHE A 148 12.28 -4.93 8.06
N MET A 149 12.02 -5.99 8.83
CA MET A 149 12.81 -6.32 10.03
C MET A 149 14.25 -6.73 9.76
N LYS A 150 14.60 -7.03 8.51
CA LYS A 150 15.99 -7.29 8.11
C LYS A 150 16.87 -6.02 8.11
N GLY A 151 16.23 -4.86 8.23
CA GLY A 151 16.91 -3.59 8.38
C GLY A 151 17.37 -2.94 7.07
N PRO A 152 17.99 -1.74 7.17
CA PRO A 152 18.37 -0.94 6.03
C PRO A 152 19.49 -1.54 5.19
N GLU A 153 20.42 -2.30 5.77
CA GLU A 153 21.50 -2.96 5.03
C GLU A 153 20.94 -3.98 4.03
N TRP A 154 19.94 -4.75 4.45
CA TRP A 154 19.25 -5.66 3.55
C TRP A 154 18.51 -4.90 2.42
N LEU A 155 17.87 -3.77 2.74
CA LEU A 155 17.19 -2.94 1.74
C LEU A 155 18.18 -2.39 0.70
N MET A 156 19.34 -1.92 1.16
CA MET A 156 20.42 -1.40 0.30
C MET A 156 20.99 -2.49 -0.61
N GLY A 157 21.25 -3.69 -0.09
CA GLY A 157 21.79 -4.80 -0.84
C GLY A 157 20.78 -5.57 -1.70
N THR A 158 19.48 -5.27 -1.60
CA THR A 158 18.44 -6.03 -2.33
C THR A 158 18.31 -5.53 -3.76
N ASP A 159 18.39 -6.46 -4.70
CA ASP A 159 17.93 -6.27 -6.07
C ASP A 159 16.38 -6.29 -6.10
N ALA A 160 15.80 -5.15 -6.37
CA ALA A 160 14.35 -4.95 -6.30
C ALA A 160 13.59 -5.69 -7.41
N GLU A 161 14.14 -5.77 -8.62
CA GLU A 161 13.52 -6.49 -9.75
C GLU A 161 13.55 -7.99 -9.51
N ARG A 162 14.68 -8.53 -9.08
CA ARG A 162 14.81 -9.94 -8.73
C ARG A 162 13.85 -10.33 -7.61
N LEU A 163 13.76 -9.50 -6.58
CA LEU A 163 12.80 -9.70 -5.49
C LEU A 163 11.35 -9.69 -6.00
N ASN A 164 10.99 -8.71 -6.84
CA ASN A 164 9.64 -8.63 -7.40
C ASN A 164 9.32 -9.85 -8.27
N ASN A 165 10.28 -10.32 -9.05
CA ASN A 165 10.12 -11.54 -9.86
C ASN A 165 9.97 -12.79 -8.99
N GLN A 166 10.65 -12.87 -7.83
CA GLN A 166 10.45 -13.94 -6.86
C GLN A 166 9.04 -13.88 -6.24
N LEU A 167 8.56 -12.69 -5.85
CA LEU A 167 7.21 -12.53 -5.30
C LEU A 167 6.15 -12.93 -6.33
N ARG A 168 6.30 -12.55 -7.58
CA ARG A 168 5.38 -12.92 -8.65
C ARG A 168 5.20 -14.42 -8.83
N LYS A 169 6.20 -15.24 -8.53
CA LYS A 169 6.09 -16.72 -8.57
C LYS A 169 5.10 -17.29 -7.55
N HIS A 170 4.72 -16.50 -6.55
CA HIS A 170 3.71 -16.87 -5.55
C HIS A 170 2.29 -16.39 -5.90
N LEU A 171 2.14 -15.68 -7.02
CA LEU A 171 0.81 -15.30 -7.51
C LEU A 171 0.13 -16.55 -8.08
N PRO A 172 -1.16 -16.72 -7.82
CA PRO A 172 -1.93 -17.80 -8.42
C PRO A 172 -2.12 -17.57 -9.92
N ASP A 173 -2.33 -18.67 -10.64
CA ASP A 173 -2.66 -18.62 -12.06
C ASP A 173 -3.99 -17.88 -12.29
N THR A 174 -4.06 -17.21 -13.40
CA THR A 174 -5.22 -16.41 -13.81
C THR A 174 -5.57 -16.69 -15.25
N GLU A 175 -6.85 -16.63 -15.57
CA GLU A 175 -7.39 -16.73 -16.92
C GLU A 175 -7.74 -15.36 -17.47
N PRO A 176 -7.69 -15.15 -18.81
CA PRO A 176 -8.24 -13.97 -19.44
C PRO A 176 -9.73 -13.82 -19.12
N MET A 177 -10.21 -12.60 -19.05
CA MET A 177 -11.61 -12.27 -18.82
C MET A 177 -12.09 -11.34 -19.94
N GLU A 178 -13.31 -11.58 -20.43
CA GLU A 178 -13.98 -10.63 -21.32
C GLU A 178 -14.21 -9.31 -20.57
N LEU A 179 -14.34 -8.24 -21.35
CA LEU A 179 -14.59 -6.91 -20.78
C LEU A 179 -15.92 -6.89 -20.03
N GLU A 180 -15.86 -6.70 -18.73
CA GLU A 180 -17.03 -6.26 -17.96
C GLU A 180 -17.25 -4.75 -18.16
N GLU A 181 -18.50 -4.31 -17.96
CA GLU A 181 -18.79 -2.89 -17.90
C GLU A 181 -17.92 -2.20 -16.85
N GLN A 182 -17.44 -1.01 -17.17
CA GLN A 182 -16.65 -0.20 -16.23
C GLN A 182 -17.50 0.09 -14.99
N PRO A 183 -16.91 0.04 -13.78
CA PRO A 183 -17.65 0.34 -12.57
C PRO A 183 -18.19 1.76 -12.62
N THR A 184 -19.44 1.91 -12.23
CA THR A 184 -20.06 3.23 -12.08
C THR A 184 -19.39 4.01 -10.96
N LEU A 185 -19.42 5.35 -11.04
CA LEU A 185 -18.97 6.24 -9.96
C LEU A 185 -19.57 5.86 -8.59
N LYS A 186 -20.84 5.42 -8.58
CA LYS A 186 -21.55 5.00 -7.37
C LYS A 186 -20.97 3.69 -6.77
N GLU A 187 -20.53 2.76 -7.60
CA GLU A 187 -19.87 1.53 -7.15
C GLU A 187 -18.48 1.84 -6.60
N LEU A 188 -17.70 2.68 -7.26
CA LEU A 188 -16.40 3.12 -6.76
C LEU A 188 -16.53 3.89 -5.43
N GLN A 189 -17.51 4.78 -5.32
CA GLN A 189 -17.76 5.52 -4.07
C GLN A 189 -18.13 4.60 -2.90
N ARG A 190 -18.78 3.47 -3.13
CA ARG A 190 -19.08 2.47 -2.09
C ARG A 190 -17.82 1.83 -1.49
N CYS A 191 -16.73 1.75 -2.24
CA CYS A 191 -15.44 1.28 -1.72
C CYS A 191 -14.90 2.22 -0.63
N TYR A 192 -15.04 3.51 -0.83
CA TYR A 192 -14.54 4.55 0.09
C TYR A 192 -15.48 4.82 1.25
N ASN A 193 -16.80 4.63 1.05
CA ASN A 193 -17.83 4.81 2.08
C ASN A 193 -18.70 3.54 2.20
N PRO A 194 -18.18 2.46 2.80
CA PRO A 194 -18.99 1.28 3.04
C PRO A 194 -20.09 1.62 4.03
N ASP A 195 -21.35 1.41 3.63
CA ASP A 195 -22.54 1.61 4.46
C ASP A 195 -22.33 0.98 5.84
N ARG A 196 -22.41 1.78 6.91
CA ARG A 196 -22.35 1.35 8.32
C ARG A 196 -23.64 0.64 8.77
N ASN A 197 -24.16 -0.26 7.97
CA ASN A 197 -25.40 -0.96 8.29
C ASN A 197 -25.21 -2.01 9.39
N LYS A 198 -26.22 -2.15 10.27
CA LYS A 198 -26.27 -3.21 11.32
C LYS A 198 -26.06 -4.62 10.73
N LYS A 199 -26.46 -4.87 9.47
CA LYS A 199 -26.18 -6.13 8.75
C LYS A 199 -24.69 -6.46 8.62
N GLN A 200 -23.78 -5.47 8.64
CA GLN A 200 -22.35 -5.71 8.58
C GLN A 200 -21.76 -6.21 9.90
N PHE A 201 -22.40 -5.93 11.04
CA PHE A 201 -21.96 -6.39 12.34
C PHE A 201 -21.89 -7.92 12.42
N TRP A 202 -22.97 -8.61 12.01
CA TRP A 202 -23.01 -10.07 11.95
C TRP A 202 -21.98 -10.65 11.00
N LYS A 203 -21.75 -10.01 9.85
CA LYS A 203 -20.71 -10.42 8.90
C LYS A 203 -19.31 -10.30 9.49
N LYS A 204 -19.05 -9.29 10.32
CA LYS A 204 -17.77 -9.11 11.01
C LYS A 204 -17.56 -10.15 12.10
N ILE A 205 -18.54 -10.34 12.99
CA ILE A 205 -18.44 -11.30 14.11
C ILE A 205 -18.26 -12.73 13.60
N THR A 206 -18.94 -13.10 12.52
CA THR A 206 -18.83 -14.43 11.94
C THR A 206 -17.65 -14.58 10.97
N PHE A 207 -16.73 -13.62 10.94
CA PHE A 207 -15.60 -13.60 10.00
C PHE A 207 -16.05 -13.83 8.56
N ASN A 208 -16.99 -13.00 8.08
CA ASN A 208 -17.60 -13.13 6.74
C ASN A 208 -18.34 -14.48 6.54
N GLY A 209 -18.90 -15.03 7.61
CA GLY A 209 -19.62 -16.29 7.58
C GLY A 209 -18.72 -17.54 7.54
N TRP A 210 -17.43 -17.41 7.87
CA TRP A 210 -16.51 -18.56 7.90
C TRP A 210 -16.93 -19.64 8.91
N PHE A 211 -17.57 -19.24 10.00
CA PHE A 211 -18.08 -20.17 11.03
C PHE A 211 -19.55 -20.56 10.82
N LEU A 212 -20.12 -20.23 9.66
CA LEU A 212 -21.48 -20.58 9.31
C LEU A 212 -21.51 -21.59 8.15
N PRO A 213 -22.60 -22.37 8.01
CA PRO A 213 -22.76 -23.23 6.86
C PRO A 213 -22.55 -22.48 5.55
N ALA A 214 -21.75 -23.06 4.67
CA ALA A 214 -21.39 -22.41 3.41
C ALA A 214 -22.56 -22.41 2.43
N ASP A 215 -22.68 -21.33 1.69
CA ASP A 215 -23.55 -21.23 0.53
C ASP A 215 -22.91 -21.97 -0.67
N LYS A 216 -23.72 -22.72 -1.43
CA LYS A 216 -23.29 -23.50 -2.61
C LYS A 216 -23.07 -22.64 -3.85
N GLU A 217 -23.72 -21.50 -3.92
CA GLU A 217 -23.57 -20.59 -5.07
C GLU A 217 -22.16 -20.01 -5.15
N VAL A 218 -21.67 -19.85 -6.38
CA VAL A 218 -20.40 -19.15 -6.65
C VAL A 218 -20.62 -17.64 -6.50
N GLY A 219 -19.85 -17.02 -5.61
CA GLY A 219 -19.82 -15.58 -5.46
C GLY A 219 -18.90 -14.92 -6.48
N ILE A 220 -19.12 -13.63 -6.73
CA ILE A 220 -18.19 -12.80 -7.53
C ILE A 220 -17.58 -11.76 -6.58
N LEU A 221 -16.29 -11.53 -6.70
CA LEU A 221 -15.58 -10.47 -5.99
C LEU A 221 -14.71 -9.70 -6.95
N ARG A 222 -14.95 -8.40 -7.04
CA ARG A 222 -14.15 -7.42 -7.77
C ARG A 222 -13.27 -6.63 -6.79
N PRO A 223 -12.21 -5.95 -7.25
CA PRO A 223 -11.35 -5.14 -6.38
C PRO A 223 -12.13 -4.09 -5.57
N TYR A 224 -13.12 -3.45 -6.19
CA TYR A 224 -13.96 -2.41 -5.62
C TYR A 224 -15.17 -2.93 -4.82
N ASP A 225 -15.40 -4.24 -4.76
CA ASP A 225 -16.48 -4.79 -3.95
C ASP A 225 -16.19 -4.72 -2.45
N ALA A 226 -17.24 -4.48 -1.65
CA ALA A 226 -17.12 -4.45 -0.21
C ALA A 226 -16.57 -5.78 0.34
N PRO A 227 -15.76 -5.78 1.41
CA PRO A 227 -15.15 -6.99 1.96
C PRO A 227 -16.13 -8.11 2.29
N PHE A 228 -17.38 -7.77 2.56
CA PHE A 228 -18.42 -8.72 2.98
C PHE A 228 -19.45 -9.04 1.88
N SER A 229 -19.17 -8.71 0.61
CA SER A 229 -20.03 -9.05 -0.54
C SER A 229 -20.15 -10.57 -0.75
N ILE A 230 -19.10 -11.31 -0.36
CA ILE A 230 -19.01 -12.78 -0.48
C ILE A 230 -19.39 -13.52 0.82
N PHE A 231 -20.29 -12.96 1.63
CA PHE A 231 -20.73 -13.56 2.88
C PHE A 231 -21.20 -15.01 2.70
N ARG A 232 -20.64 -15.95 3.49
CA ARG A 232 -20.91 -17.39 3.46
C ARG A 232 -20.55 -18.13 2.17
N LYS A 233 -20.01 -17.47 1.15
CA LYS A 233 -19.64 -18.15 -0.11
C LYS A 233 -18.47 -19.10 0.13
N LYS A 234 -18.58 -20.35 -0.31
CA LYS A 234 -17.51 -21.36 -0.26
C LYS A 234 -16.56 -21.19 -1.44
N ARG A 235 -17.08 -20.80 -2.59
CA ARG A 235 -16.34 -20.62 -3.84
C ARG A 235 -16.66 -19.25 -4.42
N ILE A 236 -15.64 -18.57 -4.91
CA ILE A 236 -15.80 -17.26 -5.53
C ILE A 236 -14.96 -17.17 -6.81
N GLU A 237 -15.45 -16.38 -7.74
CA GLU A 237 -14.68 -15.91 -8.89
C GLU A 237 -14.14 -14.50 -8.56
N LEU A 238 -12.83 -14.39 -8.50
CA LEU A 238 -12.11 -13.12 -8.35
C LEU A 238 -11.92 -12.52 -9.75
N ARG A 239 -12.48 -11.34 -9.98
CA ARG A 239 -12.43 -10.63 -11.27
C ARG A 239 -11.60 -9.36 -11.12
N ASP A 240 -10.38 -9.39 -11.64
CA ASP A 240 -9.53 -8.20 -11.72
C ASP A 240 -9.90 -7.42 -13.00
N THR A 241 -10.82 -6.46 -12.84
CA THR A 241 -11.36 -5.67 -13.96
C THR A 241 -10.29 -4.79 -14.61
N GLY A 242 -9.34 -4.34 -13.81
CA GLY A 242 -8.22 -3.54 -14.30
C GLY A 242 -7.21 -4.34 -15.12
N ALA A 243 -6.85 -5.53 -14.67
CA ALA A 243 -5.93 -6.42 -15.38
C ALA A 243 -6.63 -7.29 -16.44
N LYS A 244 -7.97 -7.29 -16.52
CA LYS A 244 -8.79 -8.15 -17.38
C LYS A 244 -8.50 -9.64 -17.16
N LYS A 245 -8.43 -10.04 -15.91
CA LYS A 245 -8.10 -11.39 -15.49
C LYS A 245 -9.06 -11.88 -14.43
N LYS A 246 -9.30 -13.19 -14.42
CA LYS A 246 -10.12 -13.83 -13.39
C LYS A 246 -9.46 -15.09 -12.87
N ARG A 247 -9.88 -15.51 -11.69
CA ARG A 247 -9.54 -16.82 -11.13
C ARG A 247 -10.60 -17.27 -10.14
N VAL A 248 -10.66 -18.55 -9.90
CA VAL A 248 -11.51 -19.12 -8.88
C VAL A 248 -10.72 -19.27 -7.58
N ALA A 249 -11.33 -18.88 -6.46
CA ALA A 249 -10.80 -19.11 -5.12
C ALA A 249 -11.82 -19.89 -4.28
N VAL A 250 -11.31 -20.72 -3.39
CA VAL A 250 -12.12 -21.57 -2.50
C VAL A 250 -11.78 -21.23 -1.06
N ARG A 251 -12.80 -21.21 -0.19
CA ARG A 251 -12.62 -21.04 1.24
C ARG A 251 -11.92 -22.25 1.83
N GLU A 252 -10.75 -22.01 2.40
CA GLU A 252 -9.91 -23.03 3.03
C GLU A 252 -9.68 -22.68 4.50
N GLU A 253 -10.16 -23.48 5.42
CA GLU A 253 -10.06 -23.23 6.87
C GLU A 253 -8.61 -23.12 7.34
N ARG A 254 -7.71 -23.88 6.74
CA ARG A 254 -6.27 -23.79 7.01
C ARG A 254 -5.70 -22.39 6.78
N GLN A 255 -6.28 -21.59 5.88
CA GLN A 255 -5.81 -20.23 5.60
C GLN A 255 -6.18 -19.26 6.71
N LEU A 256 -7.32 -19.48 7.38
CA LEU A 256 -7.67 -18.68 8.55
C LEU A 256 -6.70 -18.97 9.70
N PHE A 257 -6.32 -20.25 9.89
CA PHE A 257 -5.30 -20.61 10.86
C PHE A 257 -3.93 -19.99 10.53
N LYS A 258 -3.51 -20.05 9.25
CA LYS A 258 -2.28 -19.37 8.81
C LYS A 258 -2.33 -17.87 9.06
N ALA A 259 -3.47 -17.21 8.80
CA ALA A 259 -3.62 -15.79 9.09
C ALA A 259 -3.46 -15.48 10.58
N ALA A 260 -4.04 -16.29 11.46
CA ALA A 260 -3.85 -16.16 12.91
C ALA A 260 -2.36 -16.29 13.28
N MET A 261 -1.66 -17.29 12.71
CA MET A 261 -0.22 -17.47 12.94
C MET A 261 0.60 -16.29 12.42
N TYR A 262 0.26 -15.72 11.27
CA TYR A 262 0.90 -14.50 10.76
C TYR A 262 0.68 -13.30 11.70
N CYS A 263 -0.54 -13.13 12.22
CA CYS A 263 -0.84 -12.05 13.16
C CYS A 263 -0.08 -12.22 14.49
N ILE A 264 -0.01 -13.43 15.04
CA ILE A 264 0.74 -13.74 16.27
C ILE A 264 2.24 -13.51 16.04
N ASN A 265 2.77 -14.01 14.94
CA ASN A 265 4.17 -13.85 14.59
C ASN A 265 4.52 -12.36 14.39
N THR A 266 3.66 -11.60 13.71
CA THR A 266 3.80 -10.14 13.54
C THR A 266 3.84 -9.44 14.88
N TRP A 267 2.92 -9.77 15.80
CA TRP A 267 2.91 -9.20 17.14
C TRP A 267 4.23 -9.46 17.87
N ARG A 268 4.66 -10.72 17.94
CA ARG A 268 5.91 -11.12 18.60
C ARG A 268 7.13 -10.37 18.06
N ILE A 269 7.27 -10.32 16.76
CA ILE A 269 8.41 -9.69 16.09
C ILE A 269 8.40 -8.17 16.31
N LEU A 270 7.26 -7.51 16.15
CA LEU A 270 7.14 -6.07 16.39
C LEU A 270 7.48 -5.71 17.84
N MET A 271 6.97 -6.48 18.82
CA MET A 271 7.24 -6.19 20.23
C MET A 271 8.73 -6.32 20.57
N VAL A 272 9.44 -7.27 19.98
CA VAL A 272 10.85 -7.56 20.31
C VAL A 272 11.81 -6.75 19.46
N GLN A 273 11.61 -6.66 18.16
CA GLN A 273 12.66 -6.22 17.22
C GLN A 273 12.45 -4.81 16.67
N TYR A 274 11.20 -4.28 16.64
CA TYR A 274 10.90 -3.01 15.95
C TYR A 274 11.80 -1.85 16.41
N GLY A 275 12.01 -1.69 17.73
CA GLY A 275 12.80 -0.56 18.25
C GLY A 275 14.27 -0.56 17.78
N LYS A 276 14.87 -1.75 17.65
CA LYS A 276 16.20 -1.90 17.09
C LYS A 276 16.21 -1.54 15.61
N THR A 277 15.31 -2.13 14.83
CA THR A 277 15.20 -1.89 13.39
C THR A 277 14.89 -0.42 13.08
N GLN A 278 14.01 0.22 13.85
CA GLN A 278 13.73 1.65 13.71
C GLN A 278 15.00 2.50 13.91
N LYS A 279 15.77 2.20 14.95
CA LYS A 279 17.04 2.90 15.21
C LYS A 279 18.04 2.72 14.06
N GLU A 280 18.14 1.52 13.51
CA GLU A 280 18.99 1.22 12.36
C GLU A 280 18.59 2.04 11.11
N TYR A 281 17.28 2.09 10.77
CA TYR A 281 16.79 2.93 9.67
C TYR A 281 17.11 4.41 9.89
N LYS A 282 16.89 4.94 11.09
CA LYS A 282 17.22 6.34 11.42
C LYS A 282 18.72 6.61 11.28
N THR A 283 19.57 5.71 11.74
CA THR A 283 21.04 5.85 11.67
C THR A 283 21.54 5.83 10.21
N LYS A 284 20.91 5.02 9.35
CA LYS A 284 21.30 4.88 7.95
C LYS A 284 20.54 5.81 6.99
N TYR A 285 19.69 6.69 7.51
CA TYR A 285 18.82 7.52 6.69
C TYR A 285 19.58 8.40 5.67
N GLU A 286 20.67 9.03 6.13
CA GLU A 286 21.52 9.85 5.25
C GLU A 286 22.16 9.04 4.11
N ILE A 287 22.45 7.76 4.33
CA ILE A 287 22.99 6.87 3.31
C ILE A 287 21.90 6.45 2.33
N LEU A 288 20.69 6.14 2.84
CA LEU A 288 19.56 5.70 2.02
C LEU A 288 19.12 6.74 0.99
N LYS A 289 19.26 8.03 1.27
CA LYS A 289 18.91 9.12 0.36
C LYS A 289 20.07 9.62 -0.49
N ASN A 290 21.26 9.02 -0.38
CA ASN A 290 22.48 9.47 -1.06
C ASN A 290 22.61 8.88 -2.46
N GLY A 291 23.01 9.70 -3.42
CA GLY A 291 23.22 9.30 -4.82
C GLY A 291 24.30 8.25 -5.03
N LYS A 292 25.25 8.11 -4.11
CA LYS A 292 26.25 7.03 -4.18
C LYS A 292 25.59 5.66 -4.15
N LEU A 293 24.62 5.47 -3.26
CA LEU A 293 23.85 4.23 -3.19
C LEU A 293 23.13 3.91 -4.52
N TRP A 294 22.56 4.94 -5.16
CA TRP A 294 21.89 4.77 -6.46
C TRP A 294 22.88 4.39 -7.57
N ILE A 295 24.06 5.00 -7.60
CA ILE A 295 25.12 4.66 -8.56
C ILE A 295 25.57 3.20 -8.34
N GLU A 296 25.83 2.78 -7.12
CA GLU A 296 26.19 1.41 -6.79
C GLU A 296 25.12 0.40 -7.24
N LYS A 297 23.85 0.67 -6.96
CA LYS A 297 22.73 -0.18 -7.41
C LYS A 297 22.65 -0.29 -8.93
N ILE A 298 22.80 0.83 -9.66
CA ILE A 298 22.74 0.83 -11.12
C ILE A 298 23.92 0.04 -11.72
N LEU A 299 25.10 0.16 -11.15
CA LEU A 299 26.30 -0.55 -11.62
C LEU A 299 26.21 -2.04 -11.32
N THR A 300 25.72 -2.42 -10.16
CA THR A 300 25.58 -3.84 -9.75
C THR A 300 24.51 -4.59 -10.55
N ASN A 301 23.44 -3.91 -10.96
CA ASN A 301 22.37 -4.53 -11.76
C ASN A 301 22.68 -4.62 -13.28
N ARG A 302 23.82 -4.09 -13.73
CA ARG A 302 24.25 -4.17 -15.14
C ARG A 302 25.23 -5.31 -15.43
N GLY A 303 25.66 -6.04 -14.41
CA GLY A 303 26.48 -7.27 -14.51
C GLY A 303 25.63 -8.52 -14.32
#